data_d1532cffdabbd08021efc8b21f0132fe
#
_entry.id   d1532cffdabbd08021efc8b21f0132fe
#
_cell.length_a   1.000
_cell.length_b   1.000
_cell.length_c   1.000
_cell.angle_alpha   90.00
_cell.angle_beta   90.00
_cell.angle_gamma   90.00
#
_symmetry.space_group_name_H-M   'P 1'
#
loop_
_entity.id
_entity.type
_entity.pdbx_description
1 polymer ?
#
loop_
_entity_poly.entity_id
_entity_poly.type
_entity_poly.pdbx_seq_one_letter_code
_entity_poly.pdbx_strand_id
1 'polypeptide(L)'
;IYSLADNQYQLPFAMTLGSIMGEEAKVLVIDFQENSGLSKVLESQDGHNLEEILTMAESGRFSANRINACITHLEKVDYVYPISNTECLCDIDTVICNNLMQIVCQELQYDVVIISMGARFKGFFDILNRCAEIFVVQRKGGIGQWREYEFTEELMTRGYKEVLERIRIIEPPIVTSTVNTCERLAEQWKWNEFGDIIRSLVKGVSCAG
;
A
#
# COMPACT_ATOMS: atom_id res chain seq x y z
N ILE A 1 -3.82 2.09 -0.38
CA ILE A 1 -3.68 2.78 -1.68
C ILE A 1 -4.14 1.83 -2.76
N TYR A 2 -4.99 2.30 -3.66
CA TYR A 2 -5.53 1.52 -4.76
C TYR A 2 -5.67 2.40 -6.02
N SER A 3 -5.55 1.82 -7.21
CA SER A 3 -5.82 2.53 -8.46
C SER A 3 -6.90 1.82 -9.27
N LEU A 4 -7.84 2.57 -9.79
CA LEU A 4 -8.92 2.04 -10.64
C LEU A 4 -8.52 1.90 -12.11
N ALA A 5 -7.45 2.57 -12.53
CA ALA A 5 -7.14 2.70 -13.95
C ALA A 5 -5.65 2.54 -14.30
N ASP A 6 -4.76 3.04 -13.47
CA ASP A 6 -3.35 3.20 -13.83
C ASP A 6 -2.45 3.00 -12.59
N ASN A 7 -1.82 1.85 -12.54
CA ASN A 7 -1.02 1.43 -11.38
C ASN A 7 0.35 2.16 -11.30
N GLN A 8 0.79 2.83 -12.35
CA GLN A 8 2.13 3.44 -12.42
C GLN A 8 2.39 4.48 -11.31
N TYR A 9 1.34 5.08 -10.76
CA TYR A 9 1.46 6.08 -9.69
C TYR A 9 1.32 5.51 -8.28
N GLN A 10 0.92 4.26 -8.13
CA GLN A 10 0.66 3.67 -6.80
C GLN A 10 1.93 3.51 -5.97
N LEU A 11 2.97 2.88 -6.53
CA LEU A 11 4.24 2.72 -5.85
C LEU A 11 4.90 4.08 -5.53
N PRO A 12 5.02 5.02 -6.49
CA PRO A 12 5.47 6.38 -6.19
C PRO A 12 4.68 7.04 -5.06
N PHE A 13 3.36 6.91 -5.06
CA PHE A 13 2.51 7.46 -4.01
C PHE A 13 2.78 6.81 -2.66
N ALA A 14 2.84 5.48 -2.60
CA ALA A 14 3.10 4.74 -1.37
C ALA A 14 4.46 5.09 -0.76
N MET A 15 5.51 5.14 -1.58
CA MET A 15 6.86 5.48 -1.14
C MET A 15 6.96 6.92 -0.64
N THR A 16 6.37 7.87 -1.38
CA THR A 16 6.40 9.29 -0.99
C THR A 16 5.59 9.54 0.28
N LEU A 17 4.41 8.92 0.39
CA LEU A 17 3.58 8.97 1.60
C LEU A 17 4.34 8.39 2.80
N GLY A 18 4.95 7.21 2.62
CA GLY A 18 5.79 6.57 3.63
C GLY A 18 6.95 7.46 4.07
N SER A 19 7.67 8.06 3.12
CA SER A 19 8.81 8.96 3.41
C SER A 19 8.38 10.23 4.16
N ILE A 20 7.21 10.80 3.85
CA ILE A 20 6.69 11.97 4.55
C ILE A 20 6.24 11.61 5.97
N MET A 21 5.48 10.52 6.12
CA MET A 21 5.02 10.07 7.45
C MET A 21 6.15 9.52 8.32
N GLY A 22 7.17 8.92 7.71
CA GLY A 22 8.36 8.41 8.39
C GLY A 22 9.25 9.50 9.03
N GLU A 23 8.94 10.78 8.84
CA GLU A 23 9.60 11.87 9.57
C GLU A 23 9.21 11.90 11.04
N GLU A 24 7.99 11.47 11.37
CA GLU A 24 7.40 11.58 12.71
C GLU A 24 6.91 10.24 13.28
N ALA A 25 6.79 9.20 12.46
CA ALA A 25 6.19 7.91 12.80
C ALA A 25 7.01 6.74 12.29
N LYS A 26 6.86 5.57 12.92
CA LYS A 26 7.39 4.29 12.42
C LYS A 26 6.45 3.75 11.36
N VAL A 27 6.90 3.70 10.11
CA VAL A 27 6.07 3.37 8.95
C VAL A 27 6.46 2.04 8.33
N LEU A 28 5.48 1.19 8.03
CA LEU A 28 5.63 -0.01 7.22
C LEU A 28 4.85 0.13 5.92
N VAL A 29 5.49 -0.21 4.80
CA VAL A 29 4.83 -0.31 3.49
C VAL A 29 4.74 -1.77 3.08
N ILE A 30 3.54 -2.23 2.72
CA ILE A 30 3.26 -3.56 2.18
C ILE A 30 2.68 -3.39 0.78
N ASP A 31 3.29 -4.01 -0.20
CA ASP A 31 2.89 -3.88 -1.60
C ASP A 31 2.34 -5.20 -2.15
N PHE A 32 1.05 -5.19 -2.47
CA PHE A 32 0.31 -6.29 -3.10
C PHE A 32 0.14 -6.08 -4.61
N GLN A 33 0.96 -5.26 -5.22
CA GLN A 33 0.91 -5.06 -6.66
C GLN A 33 1.74 -6.11 -7.39
N GLU A 34 1.17 -6.61 -8.47
CA GLU A 34 1.93 -7.42 -9.43
C GLU A 34 2.95 -6.53 -10.16
N ASN A 35 4.20 -6.97 -10.18
CA ASN A 35 5.26 -6.30 -10.93
C ASN A 35 5.39 -4.79 -10.64
N SER A 36 5.23 -4.38 -9.38
CA SER A 36 5.26 -2.97 -8.97
C SER A 36 6.60 -2.26 -9.22
N GLY A 37 7.69 -3.04 -9.32
CA GLY A 37 9.05 -2.51 -9.39
C GLY A 37 9.72 -2.30 -8.03
N LEU A 38 9.00 -2.48 -6.91
CA LEU A 38 9.54 -2.29 -5.57
C LEU A 38 10.78 -3.16 -5.29
N SER A 39 10.82 -4.40 -5.80
CA SER A 39 11.99 -5.29 -5.70
C SER A 39 13.27 -4.70 -6.30
N LYS A 40 13.14 -3.84 -7.32
CA LYS A 40 14.28 -3.15 -7.93
C LYS A 40 14.72 -1.94 -7.13
N VAL A 41 13.80 -1.34 -6.39
CA VAL A 41 14.08 -0.21 -5.50
C VAL A 41 14.80 -0.67 -4.24
N LEU A 42 14.38 -1.80 -3.68
CA LEU A 42 14.92 -2.32 -2.42
C LEU A 42 16.26 -3.05 -2.56
N GLU A 43 16.64 -3.43 -3.78
CA GLU A 43 17.93 -4.11 -4.12
C GLU A 43 18.25 -5.40 -3.34
N SER A 44 17.42 -5.82 -2.40
CA SER A 44 17.64 -7.00 -1.58
C SER A 44 17.21 -8.28 -2.31
N GLN A 45 17.89 -9.41 -2.04
CA GLN A 45 17.61 -10.69 -2.66
C GLN A 45 17.65 -11.86 -1.67
N ASP A 46 17.47 -11.62 -0.40
CA ASP A 46 17.68 -12.65 0.63
C ASP A 46 16.58 -13.73 0.70
N GLY A 47 15.66 -13.78 -0.26
CA GLY A 47 14.67 -14.85 -0.42
C GLY A 47 13.48 -14.76 0.54
N HIS A 48 13.51 -13.90 1.55
CA HIS A 48 12.41 -13.66 2.46
C HIS A 48 11.53 -12.54 1.93
N ASN A 49 10.22 -12.79 1.80
CA ASN A 49 9.28 -11.86 1.16
C ASN A 49 7.87 -11.97 1.73
N LEU A 50 6.93 -11.24 1.12
CA LEU A 50 5.52 -11.24 1.52
C LEU A 50 4.87 -12.64 1.50
N GLU A 51 5.30 -13.56 0.63
CA GLU A 51 4.77 -14.94 0.58
C GLU A 51 4.98 -15.67 1.91
N GLU A 52 6.11 -15.44 2.57
CA GLU A 52 6.38 -16.03 3.88
C GLU A 52 5.44 -15.51 4.97
N ILE A 53 5.15 -14.20 4.94
CA ILE A 53 4.19 -13.58 5.85
C ILE A 53 2.78 -14.12 5.60
N LEU A 54 2.39 -14.25 4.33
CA LEU A 54 1.09 -14.83 3.94
C LEU A 54 0.97 -16.30 4.39
N THR A 55 2.02 -17.10 4.20
CA THR A 55 2.05 -18.51 4.68
C THR A 55 1.92 -18.58 6.20
N MET A 56 2.55 -17.66 6.93
CA MET A 56 2.36 -17.59 8.39
C MET A 56 0.94 -17.17 8.75
N ALA A 57 0.35 -16.22 8.01
CA ALA A 57 -1.03 -15.79 8.20
C ALA A 57 -2.02 -16.93 7.93
N GLU A 58 -1.81 -17.71 6.87
CA GLU A 58 -2.62 -18.88 6.54
C GLU A 58 -2.56 -19.96 7.64
N SER A 59 -1.35 -20.29 8.10
CA SER A 59 -1.14 -21.33 9.11
C SER A 59 -1.50 -20.89 10.54
N GLY A 60 -1.70 -19.59 10.79
CA GLY A 60 -1.88 -19.03 12.13
C GLY A 60 -0.64 -19.19 13.04
N ARG A 61 0.53 -19.47 12.47
CA ARG A 61 1.80 -19.66 13.19
C ARG A 61 2.73 -18.49 12.95
N PHE A 62 2.82 -17.61 13.92
CA PHE A 62 3.64 -16.41 13.82
C PHE A 62 5.04 -16.60 14.37
N SER A 63 6.02 -15.98 13.70
CA SER A 63 7.41 -15.92 14.16
C SER A 63 7.96 -14.52 13.87
N ALA A 64 8.15 -13.72 14.90
CA ALA A 64 8.68 -12.37 14.79
C ALA A 64 10.02 -12.32 14.02
N ASN A 65 10.91 -13.26 14.27
CA ASN A 65 12.21 -13.32 13.58
C ASN A 65 12.04 -13.54 12.07
N ARG A 66 11.10 -14.40 11.66
CA ARG A 66 10.85 -14.67 10.23
C ARG A 66 10.17 -13.47 9.58
N ILE A 67 9.23 -12.81 10.25
CA ILE A 67 8.59 -11.61 9.75
C ILE A 67 9.62 -10.49 9.57
N ASN A 68 10.49 -10.29 10.57
CA ASN A 68 11.56 -9.28 10.48
C ASN A 68 12.54 -9.57 9.33
N ALA A 69 12.79 -10.83 9.00
CA ALA A 69 13.61 -11.19 7.84
C ALA A 69 12.97 -10.78 6.49
N CYS A 70 11.64 -10.65 6.45
CA CYS A 70 10.91 -10.20 5.26
C CYS A 70 10.87 -8.67 5.12
N ILE A 71 11.40 -7.93 6.11
CA ILE A 71 11.34 -6.47 6.16
C ILE A 71 12.71 -5.88 5.81
N THR A 72 12.70 -4.94 4.88
CA THR A 72 13.87 -4.17 4.45
C THR A 72 13.70 -2.71 4.84
N HIS A 73 14.72 -2.13 5.43
CA HIS A 73 14.74 -0.72 5.81
C HIS A 73 15.33 0.13 4.67
N LEU A 74 14.59 1.14 4.24
CA LEU A 74 15.06 2.12 3.26
C LEU A 74 14.77 3.53 3.79
N GLU A 75 15.82 4.31 4.06
CA GLU A 75 15.74 5.65 4.66
C GLU A 75 15.02 5.61 6.04
N LYS A 76 13.80 6.16 6.12
CA LYS A 76 13.00 6.23 7.34
C LYS A 76 11.76 5.32 7.30
N VAL A 77 11.71 4.42 6.34
CA VAL A 77 10.54 3.57 6.07
C VAL A 77 10.96 2.12 6.00
N ASP A 78 10.19 1.27 6.62
CA ASP A 78 10.31 -0.17 6.49
C ASP A 78 9.40 -0.68 5.38
N TYR A 79 9.90 -1.61 4.59
CA TYR A 79 9.19 -2.23 3.48
C TYR A 79 9.15 -3.74 3.65
N VAL A 80 7.99 -4.35 3.47
CA VAL A 80 7.92 -5.79 3.25
C VAL A 80 8.41 -6.06 1.83
N TYR A 81 9.38 -6.97 1.68
CA TYR A 81 9.87 -7.34 0.37
C TYR A 81 8.73 -7.94 -0.47
N PRO A 82 8.54 -7.45 -1.71
CA PRO A 82 7.37 -7.80 -2.49
C PRO A 82 7.34 -9.28 -2.87
N ILE A 83 6.16 -9.76 -3.19
CA ILE A 83 5.91 -11.14 -3.60
C ILE A 83 6.63 -11.46 -4.92
N SER A 84 7.21 -12.65 -5.01
CA SER A 84 7.88 -13.13 -6.22
C SER A 84 6.93 -13.89 -7.15
N ASN A 85 6.02 -14.67 -6.56
CA ASN A 85 4.96 -15.39 -7.29
C ASN A 85 3.62 -14.68 -7.11
N THR A 86 3.19 -13.96 -8.15
CA THR A 86 1.95 -13.17 -8.14
C THR A 86 0.69 -14.03 -8.08
N GLU A 87 0.75 -15.31 -8.45
CA GLU A 87 -0.39 -16.23 -8.34
C GLU A 87 -0.84 -16.40 -6.88
N CYS A 88 0.08 -16.32 -5.92
CA CYS A 88 -0.24 -16.41 -4.51
C CYS A 88 -1.17 -15.28 -4.02
N LEU A 89 -1.23 -14.14 -4.73
CA LEU A 89 -2.17 -13.06 -4.38
C LEU A 89 -3.63 -13.48 -4.55
N CYS A 90 -3.92 -14.34 -5.52
CA CYS A 90 -5.29 -14.79 -5.81
C CYS A 90 -5.88 -15.63 -4.66
N ASP A 91 -5.04 -16.28 -3.87
CA ASP A 91 -5.45 -17.19 -2.81
C ASP A 91 -5.69 -16.47 -1.47
N ILE A 92 -5.36 -15.19 -1.37
CA ILE A 92 -5.56 -14.39 -0.16
C ILE A 92 -7.05 -14.21 0.08
N ASP A 93 -7.58 -14.97 1.04
CA ASP A 93 -8.95 -14.89 1.49
C ASP A 93 -9.14 -14.02 2.74
N THR A 94 -10.36 -13.95 3.24
CA THR A 94 -10.72 -13.20 4.45
C THR A 94 -9.95 -13.65 5.69
N VAL A 95 -9.67 -14.95 5.82
CA VAL A 95 -8.96 -15.49 7.00
C VAL A 95 -7.50 -15.06 6.98
N ILE A 96 -6.84 -15.21 5.84
CA ILE A 96 -5.46 -14.77 5.64
C ILE A 96 -5.34 -13.25 5.86
N CYS A 97 -6.28 -12.47 5.33
CA CYS A 97 -6.32 -11.01 5.54
C CYS A 97 -6.46 -10.64 7.02
N ASN A 98 -7.37 -11.31 7.73
CA ASN A 98 -7.57 -11.03 9.15
C ASN A 98 -6.32 -11.32 9.97
N ASN A 99 -5.68 -12.47 9.72
CA ASN A 99 -4.45 -12.87 10.39
C ASN A 99 -3.29 -11.95 10.03
N LEU A 100 -3.15 -11.57 8.76
CA LEU A 100 -2.14 -10.61 8.32
C LEU A 100 -2.30 -9.27 9.05
N MET A 101 -3.53 -8.72 9.09
CA MET A 101 -3.79 -7.46 9.78
C MET A 101 -3.53 -7.57 11.28
N GLN A 102 -3.78 -8.72 11.89
CA GLN A 102 -3.41 -8.96 13.29
C GLN A 102 -1.89 -8.90 13.47
N ILE A 103 -1.13 -9.61 12.63
CA ILE A 103 0.35 -9.57 12.66
C ILE A 103 0.84 -8.13 12.57
N VAL A 104 0.39 -7.42 11.55
CA VAL A 104 0.91 -6.11 11.20
C VAL A 104 0.55 -5.06 12.25
N CYS A 105 -0.69 -5.07 12.76
CA CYS A 105 -1.17 -4.05 13.70
C CYS A 105 -0.82 -4.36 15.17
N GLN A 106 -0.67 -5.64 15.55
CA GLN A 106 -0.49 -6.03 16.96
C GLN A 106 0.94 -6.47 17.29
N GLU A 107 1.59 -7.21 16.36
CA GLU A 107 2.89 -7.81 16.64
C GLU A 107 4.08 -6.91 16.21
N LEU A 108 3.93 -6.15 15.10
CA LEU A 108 5.06 -5.39 14.53
C LEU A 108 5.21 -3.97 15.11
N GLN A 109 4.22 -3.46 15.84
CA GLN A 109 4.27 -2.16 16.54
C GLN A 109 4.66 -0.98 15.62
N TYR A 110 4.05 -0.90 14.43
CA TYR A 110 4.15 0.28 13.57
C TYR A 110 3.04 1.28 13.89
N ASP A 111 3.40 2.57 13.87
CA ASP A 111 2.43 3.66 14.04
C ASP A 111 1.55 3.81 12.80
N VAL A 112 2.13 3.54 11.62
CA VAL A 112 1.45 3.65 10.34
C VAL A 112 1.79 2.45 9.46
N VAL A 113 0.75 1.85 8.88
CA VAL A 113 0.89 0.79 7.87
C VAL A 113 0.24 1.25 6.57
N ILE A 114 1.03 1.30 5.52
CA ILE A 114 0.60 1.66 4.17
C ILE A 114 0.48 0.38 3.36
N ILE A 115 -0.74 0.07 2.92
CA ILE A 115 -1.01 -1.09 2.07
C ILE A 115 -1.30 -0.60 0.65
N SER A 116 -0.50 -1.04 -0.31
CA SER A 116 -0.69 -0.77 -1.74
C SER A 116 -1.26 -2.00 -2.42
N MET A 117 -2.43 -1.87 -3.05
CA MET A 117 -3.17 -2.99 -3.65
C MET A 117 -3.35 -2.80 -5.15
N GLY A 118 -2.75 -3.67 -5.96
CA GLY A 118 -2.85 -3.64 -7.42
C GLY A 118 -4.11 -4.35 -7.94
N ALA A 119 -4.13 -5.66 -7.84
CA ALA A 119 -5.27 -6.47 -8.26
C ALA A 119 -6.27 -6.72 -7.11
N ARG A 120 -7.48 -7.10 -7.48
CA ARG A 120 -8.49 -7.54 -6.51
C ARG A 120 -8.35 -9.03 -6.25
N PHE A 121 -8.29 -9.40 -4.99
CA PHE A 121 -8.31 -10.77 -4.47
C PHE A 121 -9.51 -10.97 -3.52
N LYS A 122 -9.75 -12.18 -3.04
CA LYS A 122 -10.95 -12.48 -2.24
C LYS A 122 -11.10 -11.60 -1.00
N GLY A 123 -10.00 -11.36 -0.27
CA GLY A 123 -9.98 -10.52 0.94
C GLY A 123 -9.80 -9.03 0.70
N PHE A 124 -9.84 -8.55 -0.53
CA PHE A 124 -9.61 -7.15 -0.88
C PHE A 124 -10.50 -6.16 -0.08
N PHE A 125 -11.80 -6.42 -0.03
CA PHE A 125 -12.75 -5.55 0.67
C PHE A 125 -12.59 -5.62 2.19
N ASP A 126 -12.12 -6.75 2.72
CA ASP A 126 -11.84 -6.90 4.16
C ASP A 126 -10.67 -6.01 4.58
N ILE A 127 -9.64 -5.91 3.75
CA ILE A 127 -8.53 -4.96 3.98
C ILE A 127 -9.06 -3.52 3.92
N LEU A 128 -9.81 -3.16 2.87
CA LEU A 128 -10.38 -1.80 2.76
C LEU A 128 -11.21 -1.43 3.98
N ASN A 129 -12.00 -2.38 4.48
CA ASN A 129 -12.84 -2.14 5.65
C ASN A 129 -12.06 -1.88 6.94
N ARG A 130 -10.81 -2.29 7.01
CA ARG A 130 -9.91 -2.07 8.16
C ARG A 130 -9.03 -0.83 8.04
N CYS A 131 -8.92 -0.26 6.84
CA CYS A 131 -8.13 0.93 6.62
C CYS A 131 -8.82 2.17 7.23
N ALA A 132 -8.08 2.99 7.95
CA ALA A 132 -8.57 4.27 8.46
C ALA A 132 -8.77 5.29 7.33
N GLU A 133 -7.88 5.30 6.34
CA GLU A 133 -7.95 6.15 5.16
C GLU A 133 -7.68 5.32 3.90
N ILE A 134 -8.37 5.63 2.81
CA ILE A 134 -8.25 4.93 1.54
C ILE A 134 -7.98 5.95 0.44
N PHE A 135 -6.79 5.87 -0.14
CA PHE A 135 -6.40 6.72 -1.26
C PHE A 135 -6.63 5.98 -2.57
N VAL A 136 -7.52 6.49 -3.40
CA VAL A 136 -7.77 6.00 -4.75
C VAL A 136 -7.05 6.92 -5.72
N VAL A 137 -5.96 6.42 -6.30
CA VAL A 137 -5.11 7.17 -7.22
C VAL A 137 -5.62 6.98 -8.64
N GLN A 138 -6.12 8.04 -9.26
CA GLN A 138 -6.64 7.99 -10.62
C GLN A 138 -6.58 9.36 -11.31
N ARG A 139 -6.52 9.35 -12.65
CA ARG A 139 -6.68 10.58 -13.44
C ARG A 139 -8.15 10.92 -13.65
N LYS A 140 -8.49 12.19 -13.57
CA LYS A 140 -9.80 12.71 -13.94
C LYS A 140 -10.05 12.58 -15.44
N GLY A 141 -11.30 12.31 -15.80
CA GLY A 141 -11.84 12.32 -17.14
C GLY A 141 -12.44 11.01 -17.60
N GLY A 142 -13.46 11.09 -18.42
CA GLY A 142 -14.12 10.03 -19.17
C GLY A 142 -14.33 8.72 -18.42
N ILE A 143 -13.57 7.70 -18.81
CA ILE A 143 -13.66 6.34 -18.27
C ILE A 143 -13.29 6.28 -16.78
N GLY A 144 -12.41 7.17 -16.29
CA GLY A 144 -12.02 7.19 -14.87
C GLY A 144 -13.21 7.44 -13.94
N GLN A 145 -14.09 8.36 -14.30
CA GLN A 145 -15.30 8.65 -13.51
C GLN A 145 -16.30 7.49 -13.52
N TRP A 146 -16.41 6.77 -14.63
CA TRP A 146 -17.27 5.59 -14.69
C TRP A 146 -16.75 4.44 -13.83
N ARG A 147 -15.45 4.21 -13.82
CA ARG A 147 -14.83 3.22 -12.93
C ARG A 147 -15.00 3.57 -11.45
N GLU A 148 -14.91 4.85 -11.12
CA GLU A 148 -15.21 5.35 -9.77
C GLU A 148 -16.66 5.07 -9.39
N TYR A 149 -17.59 5.36 -10.28
CA TYR A 149 -19.01 5.07 -10.07
C TYR A 149 -19.26 3.57 -9.88
N GLU A 150 -18.74 2.71 -10.75
CA GLU A 150 -18.86 1.25 -10.64
C GLU A 150 -18.24 0.74 -9.31
N PHE A 151 -17.09 1.26 -8.92
CA PHE A 151 -16.46 0.88 -7.66
C PHE A 151 -17.31 1.30 -6.44
N THR A 152 -17.88 2.48 -6.49
CA THR A 152 -18.80 2.98 -5.45
C THR A 152 -20.06 2.11 -5.35
N GLU A 153 -20.68 1.78 -6.48
CA GLU A 153 -21.85 0.90 -6.51
C GLU A 153 -21.52 -0.51 -5.99
N GLU A 154 -20.34 -1.03 -6.34
CA GLU A 154 -19.90 -2.33 -5.82
C GLU A 154 -19.75 -2.33 -4.31
N LEU A 155 -19.12 -1.30 -3.73
CA LEU A 155 -19.01 -1.14 -2.28
C LEU A 155 -20.37 -1.09 -1.60
N MET A 156 -21.31 -0.32 -2.17
CA MET A 156 -22.67 -0.26 -1.65
C MET A 156 -23.38 -1.61 -1.70
N THR A 157 -23.31 -2.29 -2.83
CA THR A 157 -23.97 -3.59 -3.06
C THR A 157 -23.43 -4.68 -2.14
N ARG A 158 -22.14 -4.64 -1.83
CA ARG A 158 -21.48 -5.58 -0.91
C ARG A 158 -21.66 -5.22 0.57
N GLY A 159 -22.30 -4.11 0.91
CA GLY A 159 -22.52 -3.68 2.28
C GLY A 159 -21.38 -2.90 2.92
N TYR A 160 -20.38 -2.45 2.15
CA TYR A 160 -19.23 -1.67 2.64
C TYR A 160 -19.47 -0.15 2.53
N LYS A 161 -20.66 0.31 2.85
CA LYS A 161 -21.03 1.73 2.72
C LYS A 161 -20.13 2.65 3.56
N GLU A 162 -19.70 2.21 4.74
CA GLU A 162 -18.84 3.00 5.62
C GLU A 162 -17.42 3.21 5.05
N VAL A 163 -16.99 2.33 4.13
CA VAL A 163 -15.72 2.45 3.42
C VAL A 163 -15.69 3.71 2.55
N LEU A 164 -16.84 4.10 1.98
CA LEU A 164 -16.96 5.27 1.10
C LEU A 164 -16.58 6.58 1.79
N GLU A 165 -16.88 6.71 3.09
CA GLU A 165 -16.58 7.90 3.87
C GLU A 165 -15.08 8.13 4.09
N ARG A 166 -14.29 7.06 3.94
CA ARG A 166 -12.83 7.03 4.11
C ARG A 166 -12.06 7.10 2.79
N ILE A 167 -12.77 7.09 1.66
CA ILE A 167 -12.16 7.18 0.34
C ILE A 167 -11.82 8.62 0.00
N ARG A 168 -10.57 8.83 -0.39
CA ARG A 168 -10.09 10.09 -0.99
C ARG A 168 -9.54 9.81 -2.37
N ILE A 169 -10.13 10.44 -3.36
CA ILE A 169 -9.67 10.33 -4.75
C ILE A 169 -8.56 11.33 -4.98
N ILE A 170 -7.44 10.84 -5.45
CA ILE A 170 -6.22 11.61 -5.67
C ILE A 170 -5.88 11.61 -7.15
N GLU A 171 -5.77 12.80 -7.72
CA GLU A 171 -5.23 12.97 -9.07
C GLU A 171 -3.73 13.25 -8.99
N PRO A 172 -2.89 12.27 -9.38
CA PRO A 172 -1.45 12.48 -9.37
C PRO A 172 -1.05 13.46 -10.46
N PRO A 173 -0.09 14.35 -10.21
CA PRO A 173 0.50 15.18 -11.25
C PRO A 173 1.23 14.29 -12.28
N ILE A 174 1.41 14.79 -13.49
CA ILE A 174 2.22 14.11 -14.50
C ILE A 174 3.69 14.24 -14.07
N VAL A 175 4.20 13.21 -13.41
CA VAL A 175 5.62 13.17 -13.08
C VAL A 175 6.38 12.54 -14.23
N THR A 176 7.08 13.35 -14.99
CA THR A 176 8.12 12.86 -15.91
C THR A 176 9.37 12.60 -15.09
N SER A 177 9.49 11.38 -14.56
CA SER A 177 10.70 10.99 -13.86
C SER A 177 11.84 10.80 -14.86
N THR A 178 12.86 11.63 -14.74
CA THR A 178 14.15 11.44 -15.44
C THR A 178 15.12 10.62 -14.60
N VAL A 179 14.63 9.94 -13.56
CA VAL A 179 15.46 9.23 -12.59
C VAL A 179 15.94 7.92 -13.19
N ASN A 180 17.24 7.83 -13.41
CA ASN A 180 17.90 6.63 -13.92
C ASN A 180 18.41 5.70 -12.81
N THR A 181 18.24 6.06 -11.53
CA THR A 181 18.69 5.27 -10.39
C THR A 181 17.61 5.18 -9.33
N CYS A 182 17.45 3.99 -8.74
CA CYS A 182 16.45 3.74 -7.70
C CYS A 182 16.77 4.41 -6.36
N GLU A 183 18.04 4.73 -6.13
CA GLU A 183 18.62 5.15 -4.84
C GLU A 183 18.08 6.45 -4.24
N ARG A 184 17.18 7.18 -4.86
CA ARG A 184 16.60 8.43 -4.32
C ARG A 184 15.22 8.75 -4.87
N LEU A 185 14.49 7.74 -5.32
CA LEU A 185 13.18 7.98 -5.93
C LEU A 185 12.21 8.66 -4.97
N ALA A 186 12.10 8.16 -3.74
CA ALA A 186 11.20 8.70 -2.74
C ALA A 186 11.58 10.15 -2.37
N GLU A 187 12.88 10.42 -2.21
CA GLU A 187 13.38 11.77 -1.93
C GLU A 187 13.04 12.75 -3.06
N GLN A 188 13.18 12.35 -4.31
CA GLN A 188 12.87 13.23 -5.44
C GLN A 188 11.38 13.53 -5.53
N TRP A 189 10.52 12.53 -5.31
CA TRP A 189 9.07 12.73 -5.30
C TRP A 189 8.61 13.54 -4.09
N LYS A 190 9.27 13.41 -2.96
CA LYS A 190 8.98 14.17 -1.75
C LYS A 190 9.16 15.68 -1.92
N TRP A 191 10.13 16.11 -2.73
CA TRP A 191 10.47 17.52 -2.93
C TRP A 191 9.92 18.14 -4.21
N ASN A 192 8.97 17.50 -4.88
CA ASN A 192 8.29 18.05 -6.06
C ASN A 192 6.78 18.23 -5.78
N GLU A 193 6.03 18.63 -6.82
CA GLU A 193 4.58 18.84 -6.78
C GLU A 193 3.81 17.62 -6.20
N PHE A 194 4.30 16.41 -6.47
CA PHE A 194 3.72 15.17 -5.94
C PHE A 194 3.81 15.11 -4.41
N GLY A 195 4.97 15.44 -3.85
CA GLY A 195 5.17 15.52 -2.40
C GLY A 195 4.32 16.61 -1.74
N ASP A 196 4.11 17.75 -2.42
CA ASP A 196 3.27 18.84 -1.90
C ASP A 196 1.80 18.42 -1.81
N ILE A 197 1.30 17.71 -2.81
CA ILE A 197 -0.05 17.13 -2.78
C ILE A 197 -0.17 16.16 -1.59
N ILE A 198 0.78 15.25 -1.42
CA ILE A 198 0.75 14.26 -0.32
C ILE A 198 0.82 14.95 1.04
N ARG A 199 1.69 15.95 1.22
CA ARG A 199 1.73 16.74 2.49
C ARG A 199 0.40 17.41 2.80
N SER A 200 -0.31 17.91 1.78
CA SER A 200 -1.63 18.51 2.00
C SER A 200 -2.66 17.48 2.47
N LEU A 201 -2.55 16.23 2.02
CA LEU A 201 -3.41 15.13 2.44
C LEU A 201 -3.13 14.70 3.89
N VAL A 202 -1.84 14.55 4.23
CA VAL A 202 -1.41 14.10 5.57
C VAL A 202 -1.79 15.12 6.66
N LYS A 203 -1.72 16.41 6.39
CA LYS A 203 -2.15 17.47 7.35
C LYS A 203 -3.62 17.36 7.75
N GLY A 204 -4.44 16.69 6.96
CA GLY A 204 -5.85 16.41 7.28
C GLY A 204 -6.07 15.05 7.98
N VAL A 205 -5.05 14.22 8.08
CA VAL A 205 -5.10 12.93 8.77
C VAL A 205 -4.63 13.15 10.20
N SER A 206 -5.58 13.28 11.11
CA SER A 206 -5.28 13.29 12.55
C SER A 206 -4.77 11.91 12.92
N CYS A 207 -3.54 11.79 13.42
CA CYS A 207 -3.10 10.56 14.08
C CYS A 207 -4.05 10.34 15.25
N ALA A 208 -4.99 9.41 15.09
CA ALA A 208 -5.85 8.98 16.17
C ALA A 208 -4.94 8.21 17.14
N GLY A 209 -4.65 8.86 18.29
CA GLY A 209 -3.94 8.25 19.41
C GLY A 209 -4.73 7.15 20.06
#